data_a2b507f99f0a24ff3609ceca6fca75e7
#
_entry.id   a2b507f99f0a24ff3609ceca6fca75e7
#
_cell.length_a   1.000
_cell.length_b   1.000
_cell.length_c   1.000
_cell.angle_alpha   90.00
_cell.angle_beta   90.00
_cell.angle_gamma   90.00
#
_symmetry.space_group_name_H-M   'P 1'
#
loop_
_entity.id
_entity.type
_entity.pdbx_description
1 polymer ?
#
loop_
_entity_poly.entity_id
_entity_poly.type
_entity_poly.pdbx_seq_one_letter_code
_entity_poly.pdbx_strand_id
1 'polypeptide(L)'
;MSTYRVTATRTPSKLWVGTVAVAGREYALSGRWLAQFEDIARCRICGVTGEDPADVVLIIEADVGAALLSDVAHTRELGAIAEAARVAWRAAERDVAVRLRALDLPQRDAAYLLGVRPARISDIEKEIAKEITRGG
;
A
#
# COMPACT_ATOMS: atom_id res chain seq x y z
N MET A 1 -9.32 -20.10 -1.91
CA MET A 1 -9.08 -18.71 -2.39
C MET A 1 -9.58 -18.60 -3.81
N SER A 2 -10.54 -17.72 -4.03
CA SER A 2 -11.16 -17.52 -5.36
C SER A 2 -10.71 -16.19 -5.94
N THR A 3 -10.48 -16.17 -7.26
CA THR A 3 -10.06 -14.95 -7.97
C THR A 3 -11.14 -14.53 -8.96
N TYR A 4 -11.52 -13.27 -8.89
CA TYR A 4 -12.49 -12.65 -9.80
C TYR A 4 -11.86 -11.43 -10.48
N ARG A 5 -12.06 -11.35 -11.78
CA ARG A 5 -11.56 -10.23 -12.59
C ARG A 5 -12.75 -9.45 -13.14
N VAL A 6 -12.79 -8.16 -12.86
CA VAL A 6 -13.90 -7.30 -13.22
C VAL A 6 -13.38 -6.06 -13.94
N THR A 7 -13.97 -5.76 -15.10
CA THR A 7 -13.67 -4.52 -15.82
C THR A 7 -14.63 -3.44 -15.38
N ALA A 8 -14.12 -2.28 -15.00
CA ALA A 8 -14.89 -1.11 -14.61
C ALA A 8 -14.78 -0.05 -15.72
N THR A 9 -15.91 0.39 -16.21
CA THR A 9 -16.01 1.43 -17.26
C THR A 9 -16.67 2.68 -16.68
N ARG A 10 -16.10 3.84 -16.94
CA ARG A 10 -16.65 5.10 -16.44
C ARG A 10 -17.70 5.64 -17.41
N THR A 11 -18.88 5.93 -16.89
CA THR A 11 -20.00 6.50 -17.68
C THR A 11 -19.86 8.02 -17.84
N PRO A 12 -20.58 8.63 -18.81
CA PRO A 12 -20.62 10.10 -18.91
C PRO A 12 -21.13 10.79 -17.64
N SER A 13 -21.95 10.12 -16.84
CA SER A 13 -22.44 10.61 -15.54
C SER A 13 -21.42 10.42 -14.41
N LYS A 14 -20.19 10.00 -14.74
CA LYS A 14 -19.06 9.84 -13.81
C LYS A 14 -19.26 8.71 -12.78
N LEU A 15 -19.96 7.66 -13.16
CA LEU A 15 -20.08 6.44 -12.39
C LEU A 15 -19.19 5.35 -13.00
N TRP A 16 -18.62 4.51 -12.17
CA TRP A 16 -17.97 3.28 -12.59
C TRP A 16 -19.01 2.18 -12.62
N VAL A 17 -19.11 1.50 -13.76
CA VAL A 17 -20.06 0.41 -13.97
C VAL A 17 -19.35 -0.82 -14.52
N GLY A 18 -19.91 -1.98 -14.26
CA GLY A 18 -19.42 -3.25 -14.77
C GLY A 18 -20.29 -4.39 -14.33
N THR A 19 -19.86 -5.61 -14.63
CA THR A 19 -20.54 -6.83 -14.20
C THR A 19 -19.54 -7.81 -13.64
N VAL A 20 -19.99 -8.65 -12.72
CA VAL A 20 -19.23 -9.78 -12.22
C VAL A 20 -20.04 -11.06 -12.43
N ALA A 21 -19.36 -12.08 -12.94
CA ALA A 21 -19.97 -13.41 -13.09
C ALA A 21 -19.67 -14.24 -11.84
N VAL A 22 -20.71 -14.67 -11.16
CA VAL A 22 -20.61 -15.49 -9.95
C VAL A 22 -21.62 -16.63 -10.02
N ALA A 23 -21.15 -17.86 -9.88
CA ALA A 23 -21.99 -19.04 -9.89
C ALA A 23 -22.91 -19.13 -11.12
N GLY A 24 -22.40 -18.76 -12.29
CA GLY A 24 -23.13 -18.82 -13.57
C GLY A 24 -24.10 -17.67 -13.81
N ARG A 25 -24.14 -16.67 -12.95
CA ARG A 25 -24.97 -15.47 -13.12
C ARG A 25 -24.10 -14.21 -13.18
N GLU A 26 -24.56 -13.24 -13.96
CA GLU A 26 -23.94 -11.92 -14.00
C GLU A 26 -24.69 -10.96 -13.08
N TYR A 27 -23.93 -10.20 -12.31
CA TYR A 27 -24.46 -9.17 -11.42
C TYR A 27 -23.93 -7.80 -11.83
N ALA A 28 -24.83 -6.86 -11.97
CA ALA A 28 -24.48 -5.47 -12.29
C ALA A 28 -23.84 -4.81 -11.05
N LEU A 29 -22.78 -4.07 -11.30
CA LEU A 29 -22.04 -3.33 -10.28
C LEU A 29 -21.98 -1.87 -10.67
N SER A 30 -22.07 -0.97 -9.70
CA SER A 30 -21.85 0.45 -9.92
C SER A 30 -21.25 1.07 -8.67
N GLY A 31 -20.44 2.10 -8.88
CA GLY A 31 -19.82 2.84 -7.77
C GLY A 31 -19.37 4.20 -8.24
N ARG A 32 -19.34 5.14 -7.33
CA ARG A 32 -18.89 6.51 -7.61
C ARG A 32 -17.37 6.60 -7.72
N TRP A 33 -16.69 5.76 -6.93
CA TRP A 33 -15.24 5.64 -6.85
C TRP A 33 -14.84 4.20 -7.11
N LEU A 34 -13.64 3.96 -7.60
CA LEU A 34 -13.14 2.60 -7.82
C LEU A 34 -13.07 1.78 -6.53
N ALA A 35 -12.67 2.40 -5.42
CA ALA A 35 -12.66 1.72 -4.12
C ALA A 35 -14.06 1.27 -3.69
N GLN A 36 -15.06 2.11 -3.88
CA GLN A 36 -16.46 1.76 -3.62
C GLN A 36 -16.94 0.64 -4.54
N PHE A 37 -16.60 0.73 -5.82
CA PHE A 37 -16.93 -0.32 -6.81
C PHE A 37 -16.33 -1.66 -6.40
N GLU A 38 -15.10 -1.68 -5.96
CA GLU A 38 -14.43 -2.89 -5.45
C GLU A 38 -15.15 -3.46 -4.23
N ASP A 39 -15.50 -2.63 -3.26
CA ASP A 39 -16.22 -3.06 -2.06
C ASP A 39 -17.59 -3.65 -2.39
N ILE A 40 -18.31 -3.01 -3.31
CA ILE A 40 -19.62 -3.49 -3.77
C ILE A 40 -19.47 -4.85 -4.48
N ALA A 41 -18.47 -5.00 -5.32
CA ALA A 41 -18.17 -6.25 -6.00
C ALA A 41 -17.86 -7.36 -4.99
N ARG A 42 -17.03 -7.09 -4.00
CA ARG A 42 -16.67 -8.04 -2.96
C ARG A 42 -17.89 -8.46 -2.13
N CYS A 43 -18.70 -7.50 -1.72
CA CYS A 43 -19.95 -7.79 -1.00
C CYS A 43 -20.89 -8.67 -1.82
N ARG A 44 -21.03 -8.40 -3.11
CA ARG A 44 -21.88 -9.20 -4.01
C ARG A 44 -21.36 -10.63 -4.13
N ILE A 45 -20.07 -10.81 -4.34
CA ILE A 45 -19.42 -12.11 -4.46
C ILE A 45 -19.62 -12.90 -3.16
N CYS A 46 -19.30 -12.32 -2.02
CA CYS A 46 -19.41 -12.99 -0.73
C CYS A 46 -20.88 -13.28 -0.36
N GLY A 47 -21.80 -12.39 -0.72
CA GLY A 47 -23.22 -12.58 -0.50
C GLY A 47 -23.81 -13.75 -1.32
N VAL A 48 -23.28 -14.01 -2.51
CA VAL A 48 -23.72 -15.10 -3.38
C VAL A 48 -23.04 -16.42 -3.02
N THR A 49 -21.74 -16.39 -2.74
CA THR A 49 -20.92 -17.60 -2.55
C THR A 49 -20.82 -18.06 -1.09
N GLY A 50 -21.03 -17.16 -0.14
CA GLY A 50 -20.77 -17.42 1.28
C GLY A 50 -19.29 -17.41 1.65
N GLU A 51 -18.39 -17.06 0.72
CA GLU A 51 -16.96 -17.00 1.00
C GLU A 51 -16.64 -15.86 1.96
N ASP A 52 -15.56 -16.05 2.76
CA ASP A 52 -15.00 -14.99 3.57
C ASP A 52 -14.38 -13.90 2.67
N PRO A 53 -14.64 -12.60 2.91
CA PRO A 53 -14.01 -11.53 2.13
C PRO A 53 -12.49 -11.63 2.03
N ALA A 54 -11.82 -12.15 3.05
CA ALA A 54 -10.38 -12.34 3.07
C ALA A 54 -9.90 -13.41 2.08
N ASP A 55 -10.77 -14.34 1.68
CA ASP A 55 -10.44 -15.42 0.74
C ASP A 55 -10.76 -15.06 -0.71
N VAL A 56 -11.36 -13.91 -0.95
CA VAL A 56 -11.70 -13.44 -2.30
C VAL A 56 -10.62 -12.50 -2.80
N VAL A 57 -9.96 -12.89 -3.88
CA VAL A 57 -9.02 -12.04 -4.61
C VAL A 57 -9.80 -11.36 -5.75
N LEU A 58 -9.88 -10.06 -5.70
CA LEU A 58 -10.63 -9.27 -6.67
C LEU A 58 -9.67 -8.35 -7.43
N ILE A 59 -9.67 -8.50 -8.75
CA ILE A 59 -8.84 -7.69 -9.64
C ILE A 59 -9.77 -6.77 -10.43
N ILE A 60 -9.68 -5.47 -10.16
CA ILE A 60 -10.46 -4.46 -10.86
C ILE A 60 -9.57 -3.85 -11.96
N GLU A 61 -10.02 -3.96 -13.19
CA GLU A 61 -9.37 -3.33 -14.34
C GLU A 61 -10.20 -2.15 -14.81
N ALA A 62 -9.68 -0.94 -14.63
CA ALA A 62 -10.34 0.26 -15.13
C ALA A 62 -10.13 0.37 -16.65
N ASP A 63 -11.20 0.66 -17.38
CA ASP A 63 -11.15 0.85 -18.84
C ASP A 63 -10.63 2.25 -19.18
N VAL A 64 -9.32 2.42 -19.09
CA VAL A 64 -8.62 3.68 -19.39
C VAL A 64 -7.67 3.55 -20.57
N GLY A 65 -7.69 2.42 -21.26
CA GLY A 65 -6.78 2.10 -22.37
C GLY A 65 -5.57 1.28 -21.92
N ALA A 66 -5.15 0.34 -22.74
CA ALA A 66 -4.09 -0.63 -22.43
C ALA A 66 -2.75 0.04 -22.12
N ALA A 67 -2.39 1.08 -22.89
CA ALA A 67 -1.12 1.79 -22.68
C ALA A 67 -1.06 2.46 -21.31
N LEU A 68 -2.14 3.13 -20.90
CA LEU A 68 -2.19 3.81 -19.61
C LEU A 68 -2.26 2.81 -18.46
N LEU A 69 -2.97 1.69 -18.62
CA LEU A 69 -2.95 0.61 -17.61
C LEU A 69 -1.55 0.03 -17.39
N SER A 70 -0.79 -0.14 -18.47
CA SER A 70 0.60 -0.58 -18.38
C SER A 70 1.46 0.43 -17.61
N ASP A 71 1.29 1.73 -17.88
CA ASP A 71 2.01 2.79 -17.19
C ASP A 71 1.62 2.85 -15.70
N VAL A 72 0.35 2.65 -15.37
CA VAL A 72 -0.12 2.56 -13.99
C VAL A 72 0.54 1.40 -13.26
N ALA A 73 0.57 0.21 -13.88
CA ALA A 73 1.21 -0.97 -13.28
C ALA A 73 2.70 -0.74 -13.03
N HIS A 74 3.40 -0.17 -14.01
CA HIS A 74 4.82 0.17 -13.88
C HIS A 74 5.07 1.20 -12.78
N THR A 75 4.23 2.23 -12.71
CA THR A 75 4.33 3.27 -11.67
C THR A 75 4.13 2.67 -10.27
N ARG A 76 3.16 1.77 -10.11
CA ARG A 76 2.95 1.07 -8.83
C ARG A 76 4.14 0.21 -8.44
N GLU A 77 4.74 -0.48 -9.41
CA GLU A 77 5.95 -1.29 -9.18
C GLU A 77 7.12 -0.43 -8.70
N LEU A 78 7.36 0.71 -9.38
CA LEU A 78 8.39 1.66 -8.96
C LEU A 78 8.15 2.20 -7.55
N GLY A 79 6.89 2.50 -7.22
CA GLY A 79 6.51 2.94 -5.88
C GLY A 79 6.79 1.88 -4.82
N ALA A 80 6.51 0.61 -5.11
CA ALA A 80 6.79 -0.48 -4.18
C ALA A 80 8.31 -0.67 -3.96
N ILE A 81 9.10 -0.56 -5.03
CA ILE A 81 10.57 -0.62 -4.94
C ILE A 81 11.11 0.55 -4.10
N ALA A 82 10.62 1.76 -4.35
CA ALA A 82 11.02 2.95 -3.60
C ALA A 82 10.66 2.81 -2.11
N GLU A 83 9.47 2.30 -1.79
CA GLU A 83 9.04 2.10 -0.40
C GLU A 83 9.89 1.04 0.30
N ALA A 84 10.19 -0.07 -0.35
CA ALA A 84 11.07 -1.10 0.20
C ALA A 84 12.48 -0.54 0.47
N ALA A 85 13.01 0.26 -0.44
CA ALA A 85 14.30 0.92 -0.27
C ALA A 85 14.27 1.92 0.90
N ARG A 86 13.16 2.66 1.05
CA ARG A 86 12.97 3.60 2.16
C ARG A 86 12.94 2.89 3.51
N VAL A 87 12.23 1.78 3.59
CA VAL A 87 12.17 0.97 4.81
C VAL A 87 13.54 0.42 5.18
N ALA A 88 14.26 -0.14 4.20
CA ALA A 88 15.61 -0.66 4.39
C ALA A 88 16.59 0.45 4.83
N TRP A 89 16.50 1.62 4.20
CA TRP A 89 17.34 2.77 4.57
C TRP A 89 17.09 3.21 6.00
N ARG A 90 15.83 3.32 6.42
CA ARG A 90 15.49 3.73 7.79
C ARG A 90 15.97 2.73 8.84
N ALA A 91 15.85 1.44 8.56
CA ALA A 91 16.35 0.41 9.45
C ALA A 91 17.87 0.47 9.59
N ALA A 92 18.58 0.65 8.48
CA ALA A 92 20.04 0.78 8.48
C ALA A 92 20.50 2.06 9.20
N GLU A 93 19.84 3.18 8.94
CA GLU A 93 20.13 4.47 9.58
C GLU A 93 19.99 4.36 11.10
N ARG A 94 18.91 3.77 11.57
CA ARG A 94 18.64 3.57 12.98
C ARG A 94 19.72 2.68 13.65
N ASP A 95 20.02 1.55 13.03
CA ASP A 95 21.04 0.62 13.55
C ASP A 95 22.40 1.29 13.67
N VAL A 96 22.83 1.96 12.60
CA VAL A 96 24.13 2.64 12.57
C VAL A 96 24.18 3.83 13.52
N ALA A 97 23.11 4.61 13.63
CA ALA A 97 23.04 5.73 14.57
C ALA A 97 23.23 5.25 16.02
N VAL A 98 22.55 4.16 16.40
CA VAL A 98 22.70 3.57 17.73
C VAL A 98 24.13 3.12 17.98
N ARG A 99 24.75 2.47 17.02
CA ARG A 99 26.13 1.98 17.13
C ARG A 99 27.16 3.12 17.22
N LEU A 100 26.94 4.20 16.47
CA LEU A 100 27.80 5.39 16.54
C LEU A 100 27.70 6.07 17.91
N ARG A 101 26.48 6.19 18.43
CA ARG A 101 26.27 6.78 19.76
C ARG A 101 26.85 5.91 20.87
N ALA A 102 26.87 4.59 20.70
CA ALA A 102 27.50 3.66 21.64
C ALA A 102 29.03 3.85 21.72
N LEU A 103 29.63 4.45 20.70
CA LEU A 103 31.05 4.87 20.74
C LEU A 103 31.26 6.21 21.46
N ASP A 104 30.23 6.75 22.09
CA ASP A 104 30.24 8.04 22.78
C ASP A 104 30.49 9.26 21.84
N LEU A 105 30.10 9.10 20.57
CA LEU A 105 30.17 10.22 19.62
C LEU A 105 28.98 11.18 19.85
N PRO A 106 29.24 12.49 19.79
CA PRO A 106 28.13 13.47 19.84
C PRO A 106 27.16 13.29 18.68
N GLN A 107 25.92 13.71 18.87
CA GLN A 107 24.89 13.64 17.81
C GLN A 107 25.35 14.27 16.49
N ARG A 108 26.06 15.41 16.56
CA ARG A 108 26.54 16.09 15.35
C ARG A 108 27.55 15.23 14.57
N ASP A 109 28.39 14.47 15.24
CA ASP A 109 29.37 13.61 14.57
C ASP A 109 28.71 12.39 13.93
N ALA A 110 27.77 11.77 14.62
CA ALA A 110 26.97 10.68 14.06
C ALA A 110 26.16 11.17 12.83
N ALA A 111 25.57 12.33 12.91
CA ALA A 111 24.83 12.94 11.81
C ALA A 111 25.73 13.23 10.60
N TYR A 112 26.93 13.76 10.84
CA TYR A 112 27.90 14.00 9.78
C TYR A 112 28.28 12.73 9.03
N LEU A 113 28.56 11.66 9.77
CA LEU A 113 28.93 10.36 9.18
C LEU A 113 27.80 9.75 8.38
N LEU A 114 26.55 9.91 8.83
CA LEU A 114 25.38 9.41 8.14
C LEU A 114 24.86 10.32 7.02
N GLY A 115 25.43 11.52 6.89
CA GLY A 115 24.99 12.48 5.90
C GLY A 115 23.61 13.08 6.17
N VAL A 116 23.22 13.18 7.45
CA VAL A 116 21.94 13.72 7.88
C VAL A 116 22.11 14.91 8.81
N ARG A 117 21.01 15.58 9.15
CA ARG A 117 21.05 16.70 10.11
C ARG A 117 21.11 16.15 11.55
N PRO A 118 21.74 16.87 12.51
CA PRO A 118 21.75 16.45 13.92
C PRO A 118 20.36 16.22 14.50
N ALA A 119 19.37 17.02 14.10
CA ALA A 119 17.97 16.83 14.51
C ALA A 119 17.45 15.46 14.15
N ARG A 120 17.88 14.85 13.04
CA ARG A 120 17.48 13.51 12.64
C ARG A 120 17.94 12.45 13.66
N ILE A 121 19.16 12.59 14.19
CA ILE A 121 19.68 11.69 15.23
C ILE A 121 18.85 11.80 16.50
N SER A 122 18.52 13.04 16.90
CA SER A 122 17.65 13.28 18.05
C SER A 122 16.28 12.64 17.87
N ASP A 123 15.69 12.73 16.67
CA ASP A 123 14.39 12.12 16.37
C ASP A 123 14.45 10.59 16.45
N ILE A 124 15.50 9.97 15.93
CA ILE A 124 15.72 8.53 16.02
C ILE A 124 15.77 8.09 17.47
N GLU A 125 16.53 8.80 18.31
CA GLU A 125 16.66 8.47 19.74
C GLU A 125 15.32 8.61 20.47
N LYS A 126 14.51 9.61 20.12
CA LYS A 126 13.16 9.79 20.67
C LYS A 126 12.22 8.66 20.24
N GLU A 127 12.29 8.24 19.00
CA GLU A 127 11.49 7.12 18.49
C GLU A 127 11.82 5.83 19.24
N ILE A 128 13.10 5.55 19.45
CA ILE A 128 13.56 4.38 20.20
C ILE A 128 13.07 4.43 21.66
N ALA A 129 13.17 5.59 22.31
CA ALA A 129 12.69 5.76 23.67
C ALA A 129 11.20 5.50 23.80
N LYS A 130 10.39 5.96 22.83
CA LYS A 130 8.95 5.69 22.78
C LYS A 130 8.63 4.21 22.63
N GLU A 131 9.36 3.50 21.79
CA GLU A 131 9.15 2.05 21.59
C GLU A 131 9.47 1.27 22.87
N ILE A 132 10.53 1.60 23.57
CA ILE A 132 10.88 1.00 24.85
C ILE A 132 9.77 1.23 25.87
N THR A 133 9.22 2.44 25.95
CA THR A 133 8.13 2.79 26.86
C THR A 133 6.85 2.03 26.54
N ARG A 134 6.54 1.83 25.25
CA ARG A 134 5.35 1.08 24.82
C ARG A 134 5.48 -0.42 24.99
N GLY A 135 6.70 -0.95 24.92
CA GLY A 135 6.97 -2.38 25.07
C GLY A 135 7.08 -2.84 26.54
N GLY A 136 7.01 -1.88 27.46
CA GLY A 136 7.12 -2.16 28.90
C GLY A 136 5.76 -2.18 29.65
#